data_dcd0f7cb9223d5120ec07f9a0f3d23b5
#
_entry.id   dcd0f7cb9223d5120ec07f9a0f3d23b5
#
_cell.length_a   1.000
_cell.length_b   1.000
_cell.length_c   1.000
_cell.angle_alpha   90.00
_cell.angle_beta   90.00
_cell.angle_gamma   90.00
#
_symmetry.space_group_name_H-M   'P 1'
#
loop_
_entity.id
_entity.type
_entity.pdbx_description
1 polymer ?
#
loop_
_entity_poly.entity_id
_entity_poly.type
_entity_poly.pdbx_seq_one_letter_code
_entity_poly.pdbx_strand_id
1 'polypeptide(L)'
;MDIRRIIFLLLTVSFTFSLPAQNIDINTLKTINKWKVHGLSRGLSASGVILPVGVPAAMGLYALIKKDQPMLKDAVYIGTSVIEAVGITYAAKHIIGRDRPFVKYPDKIHAYGAPDADSPSFPSGHTAAAFSLATSLSITYPK
;
A
#
# COMPACT_ATOMS: atom_id res chain seq x y z
N MET A 1 -16.05 17.05 -24.98
CA MET A 1 -14.89 16.15 -25.22
C MET A 1 -15.23 14.82 -24.62
N ASP A 2 -15.13 13.74 -25.37
CA ASP A 2 -15.58 12.41 -24.94
C ASP A 2 -14.67 11.90 -23.79
N ILE A 3 -15.27 11.37 -22.71
CA ILE A 3 -14.55 10.91 -21.52
C ILE A 3 -13.45 9.89 -21.86
N ARG A 4 -13.65 9.09 -22.89
CA ARG A 4 -12.66 8.13 -23.41
C ARG A 4 -11.40 8.83 -23.92
N ARG A 5 -11.55 10.00 -24.59
CA ARG A 5 -10.42 10.81 -25.06
C ARG A 5 -9.65 11.45 -23.90
N ILE A 6 -10.36 11.86 -22.85
CA ILE A 6 -9.73 12.41 -21.64
C ILE A 6 -8.91 11.33 -20.92
N ILE A 7 -9.48 10.13 -20.74
CA ILE A 7 -8.79 9.01 -20.13
C ILE A 7 -7.55 8.61 -20.95
N PHE A 8 -7.69 8.55 -22.29
CA PHE A 8 -6.57 8.24 -23.17
C PHE A 8 -5.46 9.30 -23.10
N LEU A 9 -5.81 10.59 -23.09
CA LEU A 9 -4.86 11.69 -22.91
C LEU A 9 -4.16 11.65 -21.53
N LEU A 10 -4.90 11.37 -20.47
CA LEU A 10 -4.32 11.22 -19.12
C LEU A 10 -3.36 10.03 -19.05
N LEU A 11 -3.69 8.90 -19.69
CA LEU A 11 -2.80 7.74 -19.78
C LEU A 11 -1.55 8.03 -20.60
N THR A 12 -1.66 8.72 -21.74
CA THR A 12 -0.50 9.07 -22.57
C THR A 12 0.40 10.10 -21.90
N VAL A 13 -0.15 11.10 -21.23
CA VAL A 13 0.61 12.08 -20.45
C VAL A 13 1.35 11.40 -19.28
N SER A 14 0.72 10.43 -18.61
CA SER A 14 1.37 9.68 -17.52
C SER A 14 2.57 8.85 -18.00
N PHE A 15 2.56 8.40 -19.25
CA PHE A 15 3.65 7.60 -19.83
C PHE A 15 4.88 8.45 -20.24
N THR A 16 4.67 9.73 -20.56
CA THR A 16 5.75 10.60 -21.05
C THR A 16 6.66 11.20 -19.95
N PHE A 17 6.22 11.14 -18.68
CA PHE A 17 6.99 11.65 -17.54
C PHE A 17 8.03 10.68 -16.94
N SER A 18 8.27 9.53 -17.57
CA SER A 18 9.04 8.43 -16.96
C SER A 18 10.58 8.57 -17.05
N LEU A 19 11.14 9.56 -17.74
CA LEU A 19 12.57 9.56 -18.07
C LEU A 19 13.51 10.42 -17.18
N PRO A 20 13.16 11.58 -16.60
CA PRO A 20 14.05 12.29 -15.69
C PRO A 20 13.86 11.94 -14.20
N ALA A 21 12.81 11.20 -13.84
CA ALA A 21 12.41 10.93 -12.47
C ALA A 21 13.44 10.11 -11.65
N GLN A 22 14.25 9.27 -12.27
CA GLN A 22 15.16 8.36 -11.56
C GLN A 22 16.23 9.09 -10.73
N ASN A 23 16.77 10.19 -11.21
CA ASN A 23 17.80 10.94 -10.48
C ASN A 23 17.21 11.81 -9.36
N ILE A 24 16.02 12.38 -9.59
CA ILE A 24 15.28 13.15 -8.58
C ILE A 24 14.82 12.22 -7.45
N ASP A 25 14.31 11.05 -7.77
CA ASP A 25 13.90 10.02 -6.82
C ASP A 25 15.05 9.59 -5.91
N ILE A 26 16.22 9.28 -6.46
CA ILE A 26 17.37 8.85 -5.67
C ILE A 26 17.90 9.96 -4.77
N ASN A 27 17.96 11.20 -5.25
CA ASN A 27 18.41 12.33 -4.44
C ASN A 27 17.42 12.65 -3.31
N THR A 28 16.12 12.58 -3.57
CA THR A 28 15.06 12.74 -2.56
C THR A 28 15.13 11.63 -1.52
N LEU A 29 15.23 10.38 -1.95
CA LEU A 29 15.38 9.23 -1.04
C LEU A 29 16.64 9.34 -0.19
N LYS A 30 17.79 9.77 -0.76
CA LYS A 30 19.03 9.99 -0.02
C LYS A 30 18.88 11.08 1.04
N THR A 31 18.15 12.14 0.74
CA THR A 31 17.87 13.23 1.69
C THR A 31 16.99 12.74 2.84
N ILE A 32 15.89 12.03 2.54
CA ILE A 32 14.96 11.48 3.53
C ILE A 32 15.64 10.37 4.35
N ASN A 33 16.48 9.55 3.75
CA ASN A 33 17.20 8.47 4.41
C ASN A 33 18.18 8.98 5.49
N LYS A 34 18.64 10.23 5.39
CA LYS A 34 19.44 10.89 6.44
C LYS A 34 18.60 11.26 7.67
N TRP A 35 17.29 11.39 7.54
CA TRP A 35 16.41 11.72 8.65
C TRP A 35 16.20 10.47 9.52
N LYS A 36 16.73 10.47 10.72
CA LYS A 36 16.65 9.35 11.66
C LYS A 36 15.26 9.23 12.30
N VAL A 37 14.20 9.21 11.52
CA VAL A 37 12.79 9.11 11.97
C VAL A 37 12.33 7.67 12.22
N HIS A 38 13.22 6.84 12.81
CA HIS A 38 13.00 5.40 12.93
C HIS A 38 11.75 5.02 13.75
N GLY A 39 11.44 5.77 14.80
CA GLY A 39 10.28 5.49 15.67
C GLY A 39 8.96 5.69 14.91
N LEU A 40 8.82 6.83 14.24
CA LEU A 40 7.63 7.17 13.46
C LEU A 40 7.44 6.20 12.28
N SER A 41 8.50 5.91 11.53
CA SER A 41 8.42 5.02 10.37
C SER A 41 8.05 3.58 10.76
N ARG A 42 8.56 3.07 11.89
CA ARG A 42 8.15 1.76 12.43
C ARG A 42 6.69 1.74 12.84
N GLY A 43 6.21 2.79 13.53
CA GLY A 43 4.81 2.90 13.92
C GLY A 43 3.87 2.92 12.70
N LEU A 44 4.18 3.72 11.69
CA LEU A 44 3.42 3.78 10.44
C LEU A 44 3.46 2.46 9.66
N SER A 45 4.61 1.79 9.60
CA SER A 45 4.70 0.47 8.96
C SER A 45 3.90 -0.59 9.71
N ALA A 46 3.96 -0.61 11.04
CA ALA A 46 3.19 -1.55 11.85
C ALA A 46 1.69 -1.32 11.71
N SER A 47 1.23 -0.07 11.73
CA SER A 47 -0.18 0.27 11.54
C SER A 47 -0.71 -0.16 10.17
N GLY A 48 0.14 -0.12 9.13
CA GLY A 48 -0.19 -0.57 7.76
C GLY A 48 -0.47 -2.08 7.65
N VAL A 49 -0.14 -2.86 8.66
CA VAL A 49 -0.48 -4.30 8.77
C VAL A 49 -1.55 -4.54 9.82
N ILE A 50 -1.39 -3.95 11.00
CA ILE A 50 -2.24 -4.21 12.16
C ILE A 50 -3.68 -3.73 11.91
N LEU A 51 -3.86 -2.51 11.38
CA LEU A 51 -5.20 -1.96 11.16
C LEU A 51 -6.00 -2.68 10.08
N PRO A 52 -5.44 -2.98 8.88
CA PRO A 52 -6.19 -3.68 7.83
C PRO A 52 -6.68 -5.08 8.24
N VAL A 53 -5.98 -5.74 9.14
CA VAL A 53 -6.39 -7.05 9.67
C VAL A 53 -7.22 -6.89 10.95
N GLY A 54 -6.77 -6.05 11.87
CA GLY A 54 -7.35 -5.89 13.19
C GLY A 54 -8.76 -5.28 13.18
N VAL A 55 -9.02 -4.30 12.31
CA VAL A 55 -10.33 -3.66 12.23
C VAL A 55 -11.42 -4.63 11.82
N PRO A 56 -11.35 -5.30 10.65
CA PRO A 56 -12.41 -6.27 10.28
C PRO A 56 -12.50 -7.45 11.24
N ALA A 57 -11.38 -7.91 11.81
CA ALA A 57 -11.40 -8.98 12.82
C ALA A 57 -12.14 -8.55 14.10
N ALA A 58 -11.87 -7.35 14.62
CA ALA A 58 -12.55 -6.82 15.80
C ALA A 58 -14.05 -6.57 15.53
N MET A 59 -14.40 -6.04 14.35
CA MET A 59 -15.79 -5.88 13.93
C MET A 59 -16.51 -7.22 13.86
N GLY A 60 -15.90 -8.22 13.24
CA GLY A 60 -16.47 -9.56 13.14
C GLY A 60 -16.67 -10.22 14.49
N LEU A 61 -15.68 -10.14 15.38
CA LEU A 61 -15.79 -10.68 16.75
C LEU A 61 -16.90 -9.99 17.55
N TYR A 62 -16.96 -8.65 17.50
CA TYR A 62 -18.04 -7.90 18.15
C TYR A 62 -19.42 -8.29 17.62
N ALA A 63 -19.55 -8.39 16.28
CA ALA A 63 -20.79 -8.78 15.62
C ALA A 63 -21.25 -10.20 16.02
N LEU A 64 -20.34 -11.15 16.17
CA LEU A 64 -20.63 -12.50 16.65
C LEU A 64 -21.14 -12.49 18.10
N ILE A 65 -20.49 -11.74 18.99
CA ILE A 65 -20.89 -11.64 20.41
C ILE A 65 -22.28 -10.99 20.53
N LYS A 66 -22.53 -9.94 19.73
CA LYS A 66 -23.82 -9.21 19.76
C LYS A 66 -24.90 -9.82 18.88
N LYS A 67 -24.58 -10.86 18.11
CA LYS A 67 -25.46 -11.47 17.09
C LYS A 67 -25.95 -10.45 16.04
N ASP A 68 -25.09 -9.47 15.71
CA ASP A 68 -25.34 -8.40 14.74
C ASP A 68 -24.96 -8.90 13.32
N GLN A 69 -25.94 -9.42 12.60
CA GLN A 69 -25.75 -9.98 11.26
C GLN A 69 -25.36 -8.92 10.21
N PRO A 70 -25.92 -7.70 10.19
CA PRO A 70 -25.45 -6.62 9.31
C PRO A 70 -23.96 -6.33 9.50
N MET A 71 -23.53 -6.06 10.74
CA MET A 71 -22.13 -5.77 11.05
C MET A 71 -21.19 -6.93 10.72
N LEU A 72 -21.64 -8.18 10.85
CA LEU A 72 -20.86 -9.35 10.45
C LEU A 72 -20.61 -9.36 8.93
N LYS A 73 -21.61 -9.04 8.12
CA LYS A 73 -21.47 -8.92 6.67
C LYS A 73 -20.51 -7.81 6.29
N ASP A 74 -20.59 -6.67 6.97
CA ASP A 74 -19.68 -5.54 6.76
C ASP A 74 -18.22 -5.93 7.08
N ALA A 75 -18.00 -6.62 8.20
CA ALA A 75 -16.67 -7.10 8.58
C ALA A 75 -16.10 -8.09 7.56
N VAL A 76 -16.93 -9.00 7.04
CA VAL A 76 -16.51 -9.93 5.98
C VAL A 76 -16.20 -9.18 4.69
N TYR A 77 -17.03 -8.23 4.25
CA TYR A 77 -16.79 -7.42 3.07
C TYR A 77 -15.49 -6.65 3.16
N ILE A 78 -15.25 -5.97 4.28
CA ILE A 78 -14.03 -5.19 4.51
C ILE A 78 -12.80 -6.13 4.52
N GLY A 79 -12.89 -7.25 5.24
CA GLY A 79 -11.79 -8.20 5.33
C GLY A 79 -11.43 -8.85 3.99
N THR A 80 -12.41 -9.26 3.20
CA THR A 80 -12.18 -9.83 1.86
C THR A 80 -11.60 -8.79 0.91
N SER A 81 -12.08 -7.54 0.94
CA SER A 81 -11.52 -6.46 0.13
C SER A 81 -10.02 -6.23 0.41
N VAL A 82 -9.61 -6.30 1.68
CA VAL A 82 -8.18 -6.19 2.06
C VAL A 82 -7.38 -7.38 1.54
N ILE A 83 -7.90 -8.61 1.70
CA ILE A 83 -7.23 -9.84 1.22
C ILE A 83 -7.04 -9.78 -0.30
N GLU A 84 -8.08 -9.41 -1.04
CA GLU A 84 -8.02 -9.26 -2.51
C GLU A 84 -6.99 -8.23 -2.95
N ALA A 85 -6.99 -7.04 -2.32
CA ALA A 85 -6.03 -5.98 -2.64
C ALA A 85 -4.58 -6.42 -2.38
N VAL A 86 -4.33 -7.12 -1.28
CA VAL A 86 -3.01 -7.67 -0.96
C VAL A 86 -2.61 -8.77 -1.94
N GLY A 87 -3.54 -9.67 -2.28
CA GLY A 87 -3.31 -10.77 -3.24
C GLY A 87 -2.95 -10.25 -4.63
N ILE A 88 -3.71 -9.28 -5.15
CA ILE A 88 -3.42 -8.62 -6.44
C ILE A 88 -2.06 -7.92 -6.38
N THR A 89 -1.77 -7.22 -5.28
CA THR A 89 -0.49 -6.53 -5.09
C THR A 89 0.67 -7.53 -5.06
N TYR A 90 0.50 -8.68 -4.41
CA TYR A 90 1.52 -9.74 -4.37
C TYR A 90 1.79 -10.30 -5.76
N ALA A 91 0.76 -10.60 -6.53
CA ALA A 91 0.90 -11.05 -7.91
C ALA A 91 1.62 -9.99 -8.78
N ALA A 92 1.20 -8.73 -8.68
CA ALA A 92 1.82 -7.62 -9.41
C ALA A 92 3.30 -7.40 -9.04
N LYS A 93 3.68 -7.60 -7.77
CA LYS A 93 5.09 -7.56 -7.32
C LYS A 93 5.98 -8.53 -8.09
N HIS A 94 5.53 -9.76 -8.26
CA HIS A 94 6.29 -10.81 -8.94
C HIS A 94 6.36 -10.58 -10.45
N ILE A 95 5.32 -9.99 -11.04
CA ILE A 95 5.30 -9.65 -12.48
C ILE A 95 6.24 -8.47 -12.76
N ILE A 96 6.21 -7.42 -11.90
CA ILE A 96 6.99 -6.20 -12.11
C ILE A 96 8.45 -6.38 -11.69
N GLY A 97 8.72 -7.13 -10.63
CA GLY A 97 10.07 -7.52 -10.17
C GLY A 97 10.99 -6.33 -9.85
N ARG A 98 10.44 -5.18 -9.40
CA ARG A 98 11.25 -3.98 -9.15
C ARG A 98 12.14 -4.15 -7.92
N ASP A 99 13.46 -4.04 -8.10
CA ASP A 99 14.44 -4.06 -7.00
C ASP A 99 14.19 -2.95 -5.98
N ARG A 100 14.56 -3.22 -4.74
CA ARG A 100 14.54 -2.20 -3.68
C ARG A 100 15.68 -1.19 -3.87
N PRO A 101 15.47 0.10 -3.53
CA PRO A 101 16.47 1.14 -3.71
C PRO A 101 17.82 0.83 -3.04
N PHE A 102 17.84 0.20 -1.85
CA PHE A 102 19.06 -0.16 -1.15
C PHE A 102 19.80 -1.35 -1.79
N VAL A 103 19.09 -2.23 -2.54
CA VAL A 103 19.69 -3.30 -3.33
C VAL A 103 20.34 -2.72 -4.59
N LYS A 104 19.60 -1.82 -5.27
CA LYS A 104 20.07 -1.20 -6.53
C LYS A 104 21.16 -0.15 -6.31
N TYR A 105 21.17 0.54 -5.17
CA TYR A 105 22.09 1.63 -4.86
C TYR A 105 22.67 1.49 -3.44
N PRO A 106 23.43 0.43 -3.14
CA PRO A 106 23.92 0.14 -1.78
C PRO A 106 24.80 1.23 -1.20
N ASP A 107 25.60 1.92 -2.05
CA ASP A 107 26.47 3.01 -1.62
C ASP A 107 25.75 4.32 -1.31
N LYS A 108 24.48 4.46 -1.74
CA LYS A 108 23.71 5.73 -1.63
C LYS A 108 22.55 5.63 -0.65
N ILE A 109 21.97 4.46 -0.48
CA ILE A 109 20.75 4.23 0.31
C ILE A 109 21.04 3.13 1.33
N HIS A 110 20.92 3.46 2.60
CA HIS A 110 21.06 2.49 3.67
C HIS A 110 19.71 1.92 4.08
N ALA A 111 19.64 0.60 4.15
CA ALA A 111 18.47 -0.08 4.71
C ALA A 111 18.53 -0.05 6.23
N TYR A 112 17.38 0.17 6.88
CA TYR A 112 17.25 0.14 8.31
C TYR A 112 16.49 -1.12 8.76
N GLY A 113 17.02 -1.81 9.76
CA GLY A 113 16.46 -3.06 10.25
C GLY A 113 16.99 -4.28 9.49
N ALA A 114 16.19 -5.33 9.39
CA ALA A 114 16.47 -6.52 8.59
C ALA A 114 15.55 -6.51 7.36
N PRO A 115 15.88 -5.75 6.30
CA PRO A 115 15.03 -5.66 5.13
C PRO A 115 15.12 -6.96 4.33
N ASP A 116 13.97 -7.42 3.85
CA ASP A 116 13.88 -8.50 2.89
C ASP A 116 14.37 -7.99 1.52
N ALA A 117 15.61 -8.32 1.18
CA ALA A 117 16.25 -7.92 -0.07
C ALA A 117 15.63 -8.62 -1.28
N ASP A 118 15.10 -9.83 -1.10
CA ASP A 118 14.57 -10.66 -2.16
C ASP A 118 13.13 -10.29 -2.54
N SER A 119 12.43 -9.53 -1.68
CA SER A 119 11.07 -9.09 -1.95
C SER A 119 11.03 -7.83 -2.82
N PRO A 120 10.34 -7.86 -3.98
CA PRO A 120 10.21 -6.68 -4.84
C PRO A 120 9.65 -5.44 -4.14
N SER A 121 10.11 -4.25 -4.56
CA SER A 121 9.75 -2.99 -3.91
C SER A 121 8.37 -2.45 -4.29
N PHE A 122 7.83 -2.84 -5.44
CA PHE A 122 6.61 -2.25 -6.01
C PHE A 122 5.68 -3.33 -6.61
N PRO A 123 4.37 -3.18 -6.45
CA PRO A 123 3.63 -2.22 -5.62
C PRO A 123 3.78 -2.47 -4.11
N SER A 124 3.40 -1.47 -3.28
CA SER A 124 3.48 -1.60 -1.82
C SER A 124 2.28 -2.34 -1.24
N GLY A 125 2.51 -3.50 -0.62
CA GLY A 125 1.46 -4.27 0.07
C GLY A 125 0.82 -3.52 1.24
N HIS A 126 1.62 -2.82 2.05
CA HIS A 126 1.11 -1.98 3.16
C HIS A 126 0.19 -0.86 2.66
N THR A 127 0.58 -0.21 1.58
CA THR A 127 -0.22 0.84 0.96
C THR A 127 -1.53 0.27 0.42
N ALA A 128 -1.47 -0.84 -0.32
CA ALA A 128 -2.67 -1.49 -0.86
C ALA A 128 -3.64 -1.90 0.25
N ALA A 129 -3.15 -2.51 1.34
CA ALA A 129 -3.96 -2.92 2.48
C ALA A 129 -4.62 -1.71 3.17
N ALA A 130 -3.84 -0.64 3.44
CA ALA A 130 -4.35 0.54 4.11
C ALA A 130 -5.41 1.29 3.28
N PHE A 131 -5.16 1.45 1.98
CA PHE A 131 -6.14 2.08 1.08
C PHE A 131 -7.39 1.23 0.90
N SER A 132 -7.26 -0.10 0.81
CA SER A 132 -8.40 -1.00 0.72
C SER A 132 -9.27 -0.92 1.98
N LEU A 133 -8.66 -0.93 3.19
CA LEU A 133 -9.38 -0.73 4.44
C LEU A 133 -10.11 0.62 4.44
N ALA A 134 -9.42 1.71 4.14
CA ALA A 134 -10.01 3.05 4.15
C ALA A 134 -11.18 3.17 3.17
N THR A 135 -11.02 2.66 1.96
CA THR A 135 -12.05 2.70 0.92
C THR A 135 -13.26 1.85 1.28
N SER A 136 -13.04 0.61 1.73
CA SER A 136 -14.15 -0.29 2.11
C SER A 136 -14.94 0.24 3.31
N LEU A 137 -14.26 0.81 4.33
CA LEU A 137 -14.92 1.50 5.43
C LEU A 137 -15.73 2.71 4.97
N SER A 138 -15.19 3.51 4.06
CA SER A 138 -15.87 4.71 3.52
C SER A 138 -17.11 4.36 2.71
N ILE A 139 -17.10 3.22 2.00
CA ILE A 139 -18.25 2.72 1.26
C ILE A 139 -19.31 2.14 2.21
N THR A 140 -18.86 1.40 3.23
CA THR A 140 -19.76 0.74 4.19
C THR A 140 -20.42 1.75 5.13
N TYR A 141 -19.67 2.78 5.55
CA TYR A 141 -20.12 3.81 6.49
C TYR A 141 -19.96 5.21 5.90
N PRO A 142 -20.75 5.58 4.88
CA PRO A 142 -20.71 6.92 4.30
C PRO A 142 -21.19 7.96 5.32
N LYS A 143 -20.51 9.13 5.32
CA LYS A 143 -20.92 10.27 6.16
C LYS A 143 -22.06 11.04 5.53
#